data_564aa089115e6a0e05b454caab7cfbae
#
_entry.id   564aa089115e6a0e05b454caab7cfbae
#
_cell.length_a   1.000
_cell.length_b   1.000
_cell.length_c   1.000
_cell.angle_alpha   90.00
_cell.angle_beta   90.00
_cell.angle_gamma   90.00
#
_symmetry.space_group_name_H-M   'P 1'
#
loop_
_entity.id
_entity.type
_entity.pdbx_description
1 polymer ?
#
loop_
_entity_poly.entity_id
_entity_poly.type
_entity_poly.pdbx_seq_one_letter_code
_entity_poly.pdbx_strand_id
1 'polypeptide(L)'
;MSKESLTLQTLADHLDATLFGAGDAIVVDGTNADDAGDWRPGRKAAAAHGVRSPLLDLGVTKAEIRELSRQMNLPTWEKPAMACLASRIPHGTPVTVEALDQVWAAEAVLRAFGIRQVRVRHHGEVARIETDEDGMALAFAPENRGKLVARLQNLGFKHVALDLAGYRSGSMNQF
;
A
#
# COMPACT_ATOMS: atom_id res chain seq x y z
N MET A 1 -31.81 -0.87 -13.11
CA MET A 1 -31.67 -0.03 -11.90
C MET A 1 -30.69 1.08 -12.26
N SER A 2 -31.16 2.34 -12.29
CA SER A 2 -30.27 3.50 -12.52
C SER A 2 -29.32 3.59 -11.33
N LYS A 3 -28.01 3.68 -11.61
CA LYS A 3 -27.03 4.03 -10.57
C LYS A 3 -27.40 5.43 -10.07
N GLU A 4 -27.93 5.53 -8.88
CA GLU A 4 -28.06 6.81 -8.18
C GLU A 4 -26.65 7.44 -8.11
N SER A 5 -26.61 8.75 -8.28
CA SER A 5 -25.36 9.51 -8.21
C SER A 5 -24.72 9.24 -6.86
N LEU A 6 -23.53 8.65 -6.85
CA LEU A 6 -22.76 8.41 -5.64
C LEU A 6 -22.41 9.75 -4.99
N THR A 7 -22.95 10.01 -3.82
CA THR A 7 -22.68 11.23 -3.04
C THR A 7 -22.11 10.85 -1.66
N LEU A 8 -21.47 11.80 -1.00
CA LEU A 8 -21.03 11.63 0.38
C LEU A 8 -22.22 11.34 1.31
N GLN A 9 -23.39 11.91 1.03
CA GLN A 9 -24.61 11.66 1.80
C GLN A 9 -25.05 10.21 1.64
N THR A 10 -25.06 9.65 0.42
CA THR A 10 -25.39 8.24 0.17
C THR A 10 -24.45 7.30 0.94
N LEU A 11 -23.15 7.63 1.02
CA LEU A 11 -22.17 6.88 1.82
C LEU A 11 -22.45 6.98 3.32
N ALA A 12 -22.75 8.18 3.81
CA ALA A 12 -23.05 8.42 5.23
C ALA A 12 -24.33 7.71 5.64
N ASP A 13 -25.39 7.79 4.83
CA ASP A 13 -26.68 7.14 5.09
C ASP A 13 -26.54 5.61 5.10
N HIS A 14 -25.69 5.05 4.20
CA HIS A 14 -25.44 3.61 4.17
C HIS A 14 -24.70 3.10 5.42
N LEU A 15 -23.85 3.94 5.99
CA LEU A 15 -23.08 3.60 7.20
C LEU A 15 -23.93 3.67 8.48
N ASP A 16 -25.13 4.27 8.42
CA ASP A 16 -25.92 4.59 9.63
C ASP A 16 -25.04 5.27 10.69
N ALA A 17 -24.19 6.18 10.18
CA ALA A 17 -23.10 6.74 10.93
C ALA A 17 -23.59 7.86 11.84
N THR A 18 -24.11 7.48 12.98
CA THR A 18 -24.06 8.33 14.16
C THR A 18 -22.64 8.20 14.72
N LEU A 19 -21.76 9.03 14.22
CA LEU A 19 -20.40 9.13 14.71
C LEU A 19 -20.41 9.68 16.13
N PHE A 20 -19.63 9.01 17.02
CA PHE A 20 -19.17 9.43 18.34
C PHE A 20 -19.93 8.90 19.57
N GLY A 21 -19.54 7.71 20.01
CA GLY A 21 -19.70 7.25 21.38
C GLY A 21 -18.72 6.12 21.65
N ALA A 22 -18.00 6.17 22.74
CA ALA A 22 -16.97 5.20 23.14
C ALA A 22 -17.57 3.83 23.54
N GLY A 23 -18.25 3.16 22.67
CA GLY A 23 -18.86 1.85 22.92
C GLY A 23 -19.30 1.16 21.64
N ASP A 24 -19.64 1.93 20.61
CA ASP A 24 -20.23 1.43 19.38
C ASP A 24 -19.40 1.81 18.13
N ALA A 25 -18.07 1.77 18.23
CA ALA A 25 -17.20 2.08 17.11
C ALA A 25 -17.38 1.02 16.00
N ILE A 26 -17.93 1.43 14.85
CA ILE A 26 -17.94 0.61 13.64
C ILE A 26 -16.58 0.69 12.99
N VAL A 27 -15.92 -0.46 12.86
CA VAL A 27 -14.67 -0.54 12.09
C VAL A 27 -15.03 -0.71 10.62
N VAL A 28 -14.48 0.17 9.78
CA VAL A 28 -14.66 0.13 8.32
C VAL A 28 -13.33 -0.04 7.61
N ASP A 29 -13.36 -0.66 6.43
CA ASP A 29 -12.20 -0.76 5.54
C ASP A 29 -12.47 -0.08 4.18
N GLY A 30 -11.40 0.09 3.39
CA GLY A 30 -11.45 0.71 2.06
C GLY A 30 -11.65 -0.27 0.91
N THR A 31 -12.11 -1.49 1.19
CA THR A 31 -12.40 -2.48 0.14
C THR A 31 -13.47 -1.94 -0.81
N ASN A 32 -13.24 -2.05 -2.11
CA ASN A 32 -14.11 -1.50 -3.16
C ASN A 32 -14.54 -2.57 -4.16
N ALA A 33 -15.37 -2.22 -5.14
CA ALA A 33 -15.93 -3.17 -6.10
C ALA A 33 -14.85 -3.91 -6.93
N ASP A 34 -13.75 -3.24 -7.29
CA ASP A 34 -12.69 -3.85 -8.09
C ASP A 34 -11.89 -4.91 -7.30
N ASP A 35 -11.93 -4.83 -5.95
CA ASP A 35 -11.29 -5.80 -5.07
C ASP A 35 -12.11 -7.10 -4.92
N ALA A 36 -13.34 -7.16 -5.43
CA ALA A 36 -14.26 -8.30 -5.24
C ALA A 36 -13.72 -9.60 -5.85
N GLY A 37 -13.00 -9.50 -6.98
CA GLY A 37 -12.38 -10.63 -7.69
C GLY A 37 -11.02 -11.05 -7.15
N ASP A 38 -10.40 -10.27 -6.26
CA ASP A 38 -9.08 -10.57 -5.73
C ASP A 38 -9.13 -11.61 -4.61
N TRP A 39 -8.17 -12.53 -4.64
CA TRP A 39 -7.98 -13.48 -3.56
C TRP A 39 -7.31 -12.79 -2.36
N ARG A 40 -8.11 -12.39 -1.36
CA ARG A 40 -7.66 -11.71 -0.14
C ARG A 40 -8.16 -12.46 1.09
N PRO A 41 -7.39 -13.40 1.64
CA PRO A 41 -7.81 -14.20 2.81
C PRO A 41 -8.16 -13.34 4.04
N GLY A 42 -7.52 -12.18 4.20
CA GLY A 42 -7.82 -11.21 5.27
C GLY A 42 -9.26 -10.68 5.26
N ARG A 43 -9.96 -10.67 4.12
CA ARG A 43 -11.38 -10.24 4.05
C ARG A 43 -12.31 -11.12 4.87
N LYS A 44 -12.11 -12.45 4.86
CA LYS A 44 -12.90 -13.36 5.68
C LYS A 44 -12.69 -13.11 7.17
N ALA A 45 -11.43 -12.84 7.58
CA ALA A 45 -11.11 -12.51 8.96
C ALA A 45 -11.74 -11.16 9.35
N ALA A 46 -11.63 -10.12 8.51
CA ALA A 46 -12.25 -8.83 8.74
C ALA A 46 -13.76 -8.93 8.92
N ALA A 47 -14.44 -9.64 8.02
CA ALA A 47 -15.90 -9.86 8.13
C ALA A 47 -16.29 -10.63 9.40
N ALA A 48 -15.49 -11.63 9.81
CA ALA A 48 -15.72 -12.38 11.05
C ALA A 48 -15.59 -11.50 12.31
N HIS A 49 -14.86 -10.39 12.23
CA HIS A 49 -14.72 -9.40 13.29
C HIS A 49 -15.66 -8.19 13.13
N GLY A 50 -16.67 -8.27 12.26
CA GLY A 50 -17.66 -7.22 12.09
C GLY A 50 -17.15 -5.97 11.34
N VAL A 51 -16.01 -6.04 10.66
CA VAL A 51 -15.52 -4.95 9.81
C VAL A 51 -16.45 -4.79 8.60
N ARG A 52 -16.91 -3.58 8.34
CA ARG A 52 -17.77 -3.24 7.21
C ARG A 52 -16.97 -2.67 6.05
N SER A 53 -17.38 -2.97 4.83
CA SER A 53 -16.76 -2.49 3.59
C SER A 53 -17.75 -1.64 2.78
N PRO A 54 -18.08 -0.40 3.21
CA PRO A 54 -19.18 0.37 2.64
C PRO A 54 -19.00 0.68 1.15
N LEU A 55 -17.78 0.87 0.68
CA LEU A 55 -17.51 1.10 -0.74
C LEU A 55 -17.80 -0.15 -1.58
N LEU A 56 -17.50 -1.33 -1.05
CA LEU A 56 -17.84 -2.60 -1.67
C LEU A 56 -19.36 -2.83 -1.66
N ASP A 57 -20.00 -2.59 -0.52
CA ASP A 57 -21.45 -2.79 -0.34
C ASP A 57 -22.25 -1.93 -1.33
N LEU A 58 -21.78 -0.71 -1.61
CA LEU A 58 -22.35 0.22 -2.59
C LEU A 58 -21.90 -0.05 -4.03
N GLY A 59 -21.01 -1.01 -4.25
CA GLY A 59 -20.44 -1.32 -5.56
C GLY A 59 -19.58 -0.20 -6.14
N VAL A 60 -18.94 0.61 -5.29
CA VAL A 60 -18.12 1.75 -5.72
C VAL A 60 -16.80 1.23 -6.29
N THR A 61 -16.48 1.67 -7.51
CA THR A 61 -15.25 1.33 -8.21
C THR A 61 -14.08 2.26 -7.80
N LYS A 62 -12.87 1.81 -8.06
CA LYS A 62 -11.66 2.61 -7.82
C LYS A 62 -11.62 3.90 -8.65
N ALA A 63 -12.20 3.88 -9.84
CA ALA A 63 -12.32 5.07 -10.68
C ALA A 63 -13.26 6.11 -10.03
N GLU A 64 -14.40 5.67 -9.53
CA GLU A 64 -15.35 6.54 -8.81
C GLU A 64 -14.74 7.09 -7.52
N ILE A 65 -14.00 6.27 -6.76
CA ILE A 65 -13.28 6.74 -5.55
C ILE A 65 -12.28 7.84 -5.90
N ARG A 66 -11.52 7.69 -6.99
CA ARG A 66 -10.56 8.71 -7.42
C ARG A 66 -11.24 10.01 -7.81
N GLU A 67 -12.34 9.92 -8.56
CA GLU A 67 -13.10 11.10 -8.97
C GLU A 67 -13.69 11.84 -7.74
N LEU A 68 -14.29 11.12 -6.80
CA LEU A 68 -14.77 11.70 -5.55
C LEU A 68 -13.63 12.36 -4.74
N SER A 69 -12.49 11.66 -4.63
CA SER A 69 -11.32 12.18 -3.93
C SER A 69 -10.79 13.46 -4.58
N ARG A 70 -10.84 13.55 -5.92
CA ARG A 70 -10.47 14.74 -6.68
C ARG A 70 -11.44 15.90 -6.42
N GLN A 71 -12.74 15.63 -6.43
CA GLN A 71 -13.78 16.63 -6.13
C GLN A 71 -13.66 17.18 -4.69
N MET A 72 -13.23 16.32 -3.76
CA MET A 72 -12.97 16.68 -2.37
C MET A 72 -11.61 17.35 -2.16
N ASN A 73 -10.82 17.57 -3.22
CA ASN A 73 -9.45 18.09 -3.16
C ASN A 73 -8.52 17.30 -2.23
N LEU A 74 -8.70 15.97 -2.12
CA LEU A 74 -7.80 15.14 -1.36
C LEU A 74 -6.45 14.98 -2.08
N PRO A 75 -5.32 15.24 -1.42
CA PRO A 75 -4.00 15.18 -2.08
C PRO A 75 -3.59 13.77 -2.51
N THR A 76 -4.38 12.78 -2.16
CA THR A 76 -4.13 11.36 -2.43
C THR A 76 -4.89 10.80 -3.65
N TRP A 77 -5.68 11.60 -4.35
CA TRP A 77 -6.55 11.14 -5.45
C TRP A 77 -5.78 10.47 -6.61
N GLU A 78 -4.56 10.96 -6.91
CA GLU A 78 -3.68 10.36 -7.93
C GLU A 78 -2.75 9.27 -7.39
N LYS A 79 -2.76 9.03 -6.07
CA LYS A 79 -1.82 8.11 -5.47
C LYS A 79 -1.97 6.70 -6.05
N PRO A 80 -0.88 6.06 -6.51
CA PRO A 80 -0.92 4.67 -6.95
C PRO A 80 -1.39 3.75 -5.84
N ALA A 81 -1.99 2.61 -6.20
CA ALA A 81 -2.32 1.58 -5.22
C ALA A 81 -1.04 1.10 -4.53
N MET A 82 -1.01 1.26 -3.21
CA MET A 82 0.11 0.80 -2.39
C MET A 82 -0.33 -0.43 -1.60
N ALA A 83 0.40 -1.54 -1.79
CA ALA A 83 0.23 -2.68 -0.91
C ALA A 83 0.71 -2.33 0.52
N CYS A 84 0.14 -2.98 1.53
CA CYS A 84 0.55 -2.85 2.92
C CYS A 84 2.06 -3.07 3.08
N LEU A 85 2.73 -2.31 3.96
CA LEU A 85 4.16 -2.48 4.24
C LEU A 85 4.51 -3.90 4.72
N ALA A 86 3.60 -4.55 5.44
CA ALA A 86 3.77 -5.94 5.85
C ALA A 86 4.04 -6.90 4.68
N SER A 87 3.57 -6.57 3.47
CA SER A 87 3.88 -7.35 2.26
C SER A 87 5.36 -7.30 1.84
N ARG A 88 6.18 -6.45 2.45
CA ARG A 88 7.63 -6.40 2.23
C ARG A 88 8.40 -7.39 3.09
N ILE A 89 7.74 -7.92 4.12
CA ILE A 89 8.31 -8.93 5.01
C ILE A 89 8.04 -10.31 4.41
N PRO A 90 9.05 -11.21 4.29
CA PRO A 90 8.87 -12.55 3.74
C PRO A 90 7.83 -13.36 4.53
N HIS A 91 7.10 -14.22 3.83
CA HIS A 91 6.16 -15.13 4.47
C HIS A 91 6.87 -16.00 5.52
N GLY A 92 6.24 -16.21 6.67
CA GLY A 92 6.83 -16.95 7.79
C GLY A 92 7.80 -16.14 8.66
N THR A 93 8.12 -14.90 8.29
CA THR A 93 8.93 -14.01 9.14
C THR A 93 8.01 -13.14 10.00
N PRO A 94 8.29 -12.98 11.30
CA PRO A 94 7.51 -12.08 12.16
C PRO A 94 7.51 -10.65 11.62
N VAL A 95 6.33 -10.05 11.60
CA VAL A 95 6.18 -8.63 11.25
C VAL A 95 6.34 -7.82 12.53
N THR A 96 7.43 -7.06 12.63
CA THR A 96 7.70 -6.18 13.78
C THR A 96 7.60 -4.72 13.38
N VAL A 97 7.39 -3.84 14.37
CA VAL A 97 7.34 -2.38 14.15
C VAL A 97 8.68 -1.90 13.59
N GLU A 98 9.79 -2.38 14.14
CA GLU A 98 11.14 -2.02 13.71
C GLU A 98 11.40 -2.37 12.24
N ALA A 99 10.99 -3.57 11.80
CA ALA A 99 11.12 -3.99 10.41
C ALA A 99 10.24 -3.15 9.47
N LEU A 100 9.03 -2.78 9.90
CA LEU A 100 8.14 -1.92 9.13
C LEU A 100 8.69 -0.49 9.01
N ASP A 101 9.20 0.07 10.10
CA ASP A 101 9.84 1.39 10.12
C ASP A 101 11.10 1.42 9.24
N GLN A 102 11.91 0.37 9.29
CA GLN A 102 13.11 0.24 8.46
C GLN A 102 12.75 0.18 6.97
N VAL A 103 11.75 -0.60 6.59
CA VAL A 103 11.24 -0.66 5.21
C VAL A 103 10.66 0.67 4.76
N TRP A 104 9.84 1.31 5.60
CA TRP A 104 9.25 2.60 5.28
C TRP A 104 10.30 3.68 5.04
N ALA A 105 11.30 3.76 5.93
CA ALA A 105 12.42 4.69 5.81
C ALA A 105 13.26 4.42 4.54
N ALA A 106 13.51 3.14 4.24
CA ALA A 106 14.26 2.75 3.03
C ALA A 106 13.51 3.14 1.75
N GLU A 107 12.19 2.88 1.66
CA GLU A 107 11.39 3.31 0.51
C GLU A 107 11.33 4.85 0.41
N ALA A 108 11.29 5.58 1.55
CA ALA A 108 11.33 7.04 1.56
C ALA A 108 12.67 7.58 1.02
N VAL A 109 13.79 6.97 1.40
CA VAL A 109 15.12 7.30 0.85
C VAL A 109 15.12 7.14 -0.67
N LEU A 110 14.66 6.01 -1.18
CA LEU A 110 14.64 5.74 -2.63
C LEU A 110 13.75 6.73 -3.39
N ARG A 111 12.56 7.07 -2.83
CA ARG A 111 11.68 8.09 -3.42
C ARG A 111 12.34 9.48 -3.46
N ALA A 112 13.14 9.84 -2.45
CA ALA A 112 13.88 11.10 -2.44
C ALA A 112 14.95 11.19 -3.54
N PHE A 113 15.40 10.07 -4.11
CA PHE A 113 16.25 9.99 -5.29
C PHE A 113 15.47 9.96 -6.62
N GLY A 114 14.14 10.16 -6.58
CA GLY A 114 13.28 10.16 -7.76
C GLY A 114 12.75 8.80 -8.19
N ILE A 115 13.07 7.73 -7.47
CA ILE A 115 12.58 6.38 -7.74
C ILE A 115 11.14 6.26 -7.23
N ARG A 116 10.16 6.40 -8.12
CA ARG A 116 8.74 6.51 -7.75
C ARG A 116 8.10 5.16 -7.48
N GLN A 117 8.34 4.20 -8.37
CA GLN A 117 7.82 2.84 -8.25
C GLN A 117 8.84 1.97 -7.54
N VAL A 118 8.66 1.76 -6.24
CA VAL A 118 9.66 1.04 -5.43
C VAL A 118 9.00 0.17 -4.38
N ARG A 119 9.60 -1.00 -4.15
CA ARG A 119 9.40 -1.85 -2.97
C ARG A 119 10.74 -2.29 -2.41
N VAL A 120 10.91 -2.15 -1.11
CA VAL A 120 12.08 -2.68 -0.41
C VAL A 120 11.65 -3.92 0.36
N ARG A 121 12.11 -5.10 -0.09
CA ARG A 121 11.88 -6.37 0.60
C ARG A 121 12.89 -6.53 1.72
N HIS A 122 12.40 -6.79 2.92
CA HIS A 122 13.19 -6.97 4.11
C HIS A 122 13.63 -8.44 4.25
N HIS A 123 14.87 -8.73 3.94
CA HIS A 123 15.46 -10.07 4.14
C HIS A 123 16.51 -10.01 5.27
N GLY A 124 16.05 -9.66 6.48
CA GLY A 124 16.95 -9.47 7.63
C GLY A 124 17.97 -8.37 7.35
N GLU A 125 19.22 -8.72 7.17
CA GLU A 125 20.31 -7.76 6.92
C GLU A 125 20.37 -7.23 5.47
N VAL A 126 19.49 -7.73 4.58
CA VAL A 126 19.50 -7.37 3.16
C VAL A 126 18.26 -6.55 2.80
N ALA A 127 18.47 -5.35 2.26
CA ALA A 127 17.44 -4.60 1.54
C ALA A 127 17.43 -5.07 0.07
N ARG A 128 16.41 -5.82 -0.36
CA ARG A 128 16.21 -6.16 -1.77
C ARG A 128 15.23 -5.16 -2.40
N ILE A 129 15.72 -4.36 -3.32
CA ILE A 129 14.98 -3.29 -4.00
C ILE A 129 14.33 -3.86 -5.25
N GLU A 130 13.01 -3.69 -5.39
CA GLU A 130 12.25 -3.91 -6.62
C GLU A 130 11.78 -2.56 -7.14
N THR A 131 12.09 -2.24 -8.41
CA THR A 131 11.69 -0.99 -9.05
C THR A 131 11.50 -1.19 -10.55
N ASP A 132 10.93 -0.19 -11.24
CA ASP A 132 10.83 -0.16 -12.69
C ASP A 132 12.19 0.15 -13.36
N GLU A 133 12.23 0.13 -14.70
CA GLU A 133 13.45 0.37 -15.47
C GLU A 133 14.06 1.76 -15.19
N ASP A 134 13.23 2.79 -15.10
CA ASP A 134 13.66 4.15 -14.78
C ASP A 134 14.30 4.22 -13.40
N GLY A 135 13.68 3.56 -12.42
CA GLY A 135 14.20 3.46 -11.06
C GLY A 135 15.51 2.67 -10.99
N MET A 136 15.66 1.62 -11.80
CA MET A 136 16.94 0.90 -11.92
C MET A 136 18.04 1.81 -12.47
N ALA A 137 17.75 2.53 -13.53
CA ALA A 137 18.71 3.47 -14.11
C ALA A 137 19.17 4.52 -13.09
N LEU A 138 18.21 5.09 -12.33
CA LEU A 138 18.52 6.04 -11.25
C LEU A 138 19.35 5.42 -10.12
N ALA A 139 19.04 4.17 -9.73
CA ALA A 139 19.76 3.48 -8.66
C ALA A 139 21.20 3.14 -9.05
N PHE A 140 21.43 2.78 -10.32
CA PHE A 140 22.76 2.47 -10.85
C PHE A 140 23.60 3.68 -11.23
N ALA A 141 22.99 4.86 -11.35
CA ALA A 141 23.70 6.08 -11.71
C ALA A 141 24.90 6.28 -10.75
N PRO A 142 26.13 6.55 -11.28
CA PRO A 142 27.34 6.65 -10.46
C PRO A 142 27.22 7.65 -9.31
N GLU A 143 26.52 8.76 -9.53
CA GLU A 143 26.29 9.82 -8.56
C GLU A 143 25.29 9.42 -7.44
N ASN A 144 24.44 8.42 -7.66
CA ASN A 144 23.41 7.98 -6.74
C ASN A 144 23.80 6.72 -5.98
N ARG A 145 24.40 5.75 -6.66
CA ARG A 145 24.65 4.41 -6.12
C ARG A 145 25.32 4.41 -4.76
N GLY A 146 26.43 5.12 -4.62
CA GLY A 146 27.16 5.17 -3.34
C GLY A 146 26.36 5.82 -2.23
N LYS A 147 25.61 6.89 -2.54
CA LYS A 147 24.76 7.60 -1.58
C LYS A 147 23.59 6.74 -1.13
N LEU A 148 22.95 6.00 -2.05
CA LEU A 148 21.85 5.07 -1.75
C LEU A 148 22.31 3.96 -0.82
N VAL A 149 23.44 3.31 -1.15
CA VAL A 149 24.00 2.25 -0.30
C VAL A 149 24.27 2.77 1.11
N ALA A 150 24.98 3.91 1.23
CA ALA A 150 25.30 4.48 2.55
C ALA A 150 24.04 4.82 3.35
N ARG A 151 23.02 5.43 2.72
CA ARG A 151 21.77 5.76 3.41
C ARG A 151 21.00 4.53 3.88
N LEU A 152 20.91 3.48 3.07
CA LEU A 152 20.24 2.25 3.45
C LEU A 152 21.01 1.49 4.55
N GLN A 153 22.36 1.51 4.50
CA GLN A 153 23.18 0.96 5.57
C GLN A 153 23.00 1.71 6.91
N ASN A 154 22.84 3.02 6.86
CA ASN A 154 22.54 3.82 8.06
C ASN A 154 21.16 3.50 8.67
N LEU A 155 20.25 2.88 7.91
CA LEU A 155 18.99 2.35 8.40
C LEU A 155 19.13 0.95 9.02
N GLY A 156 20.33 0.36 9.02
CA GLY A 156 20.62 -0.93 9.63
C GLY A 156 20.73 -2.11 8.67
N PHE A 157 20.57 -1.92 7.36
CA PHE A 157 20.85 -2.97 6.39
C PHE A 157 22.36 -3.12 6.18
N LYS A 158 22.87 -4.36 6.17
CA LYS A 158 24.27 -4.62 5.83
C LYS A 158 24.51 -4.67 4.32
N HIS A 159 23.51 -5.18 3.59
CA HIS A 159 23.59 -5.36 2.14
C HIS A 159 22.42 -4.69 1.45
N VAL A 160 22.70 -4.13 0.27
CA VAL A 160 21.70 -3.53 -0.61
C VAL A 160 21.76 -4.27 -1.95
N ALA A 161 20.68 -4.92 -2.32
CA ALA A 161 20.55 -5.67 -3.56
C ALA A 161 19.45 -5.05 -4.44
N LEU A 162 19.63 -5.08 -5.75
CA LEU A 162 18.59 -4.75 -6.72
C LEU A 162 18.09 -6.02 -7.37
N ASP A 163 16.79 -6.21 -7.40
CA ASP A 163 16.16 -7.33 -8.10
C ASP A 163 16.14 -7.03 -9.60
N LEU A 164 16.91 -7.79 -10.38
CA LEU A 164 16.99 -7.60 -11.83
C LEU A 164 15.70 -7.91 -12.57
N ALA A 165 14.78 -8.67 -11.95
CA ALA A 165 13.46 -8.91 -12.52
C ALA A 165 12.52 -7.71 -12.35
N GLY A 166 12.93 -6.70 -11.59
CA GLY A 166 12.20 -5.46 -11.39
C GLY A 166 10.93 -5.59 -10.56
N TYR A 167 10.15 -4.53 -10.59
CA TYR A 167 8.87 -4.49 -9.91
C TYR A 167 7.82 -5.33 -10.64
N ARG A 168 7.22 -6.30 -9.92
CA ARG A 168 6.09 -7.08 -10.40
C ARG A 168 4.97 -7.12 -9.37
N SER A 169 3.75 -6.85 -9.81
CA SER A 169 2.58 -7.01 -8.94
C SER A 169 2.40 -8.49 -8.60
N GLY A 170 2.24 -8.81 -7.29
CA GLY A 170 2.02 -10.19 -6.85
C GLY A 170 3.27 -11.08 -6.79
N SER A 171 4.49 -10.53 -6.90
CA SER A 171 5.75 -11.31 -6.90
C SER A 171 5.95 -12.19 -5.65
N MET A 172 5.31 -11.88 -4.53
CA MET A 172 5.39 -12.68 -3.28
C MET A 172 4.42 -13.87 -3.23
N ASN A 173 3.51 -14.01 -4.20
CA ASN A 173 2.50 -15.08 -4.23
C ASN A 173 2.93 -16.27 -5.10
N GLN A 174 4.18 -16.32 -5.55
CA GLN A 174 4.69 -17.32 -6.48
C GLN A 174 5.47 -18.47 -5.82
N PHE A 175 5.36 -18.61 -4.48
CA PHE A 175 6.01 -19.71 -3.73
C PHE A 175 5.01 -20.41 -2.84
#